data_4f60839ebd9bb89ca64db38f3bc16970
#
_entry.id   4f60839ebd9bb89ca64db38f3bc16970
#
_cell.length_a   1.000
_cell.length_b   1.000
_cell.length_c   1.000
_cell.angle_alpha   90.00
_cell.angle_beta   90.00
_cell.angle_gamma   90.00
#
_symmetry.space_group_name_H-M   'P 1'
#
loop_
_entity.id
_entity.type
_entity.pdbx_description
1 polymer ?
#
loop_
_entity_poly.entity_id
_entity_poly.type
_entity_poly.pdbx_seq_one_letter_code
_entity_poly.pdbx_strand_id
1 'polypeptide(L)'
;LQTPSILKLAAMYRNGTSLQTLVDHLLYVQKIEAGMIKLRISKVDIVVLAKQITDPFHELAETEGINFTVESLNEPLLLWIDVEKISSAIRNLLSNAFKYTSPNGKVIFKMNRIEIDGYSFCSIIISDTGKGIPEELRGRIFESFITGENTPLFSNKVGIGLRIVKNTMDLHHGTVNLDSTLGKGSTFTLLIPEGNAHFCRGPV
;
A
#
# COMPACT_ATOMS: atom_id res chain seq x y z
N LEU A 1 -22.45 28.91 -20.22
CA LEU A 1 -22.18 29.74 -19.02
C LEU A 1 -22.10 28.96 -17.69
N GLN A 2 -22.16 27.62 -17.69
CA GLN A 2 -22.12 26.79 -16.45
C GLN A 2 -20.76 26.13 -16.14
N THR A 3 -19.82 26.12 -17.08
CA THR A 3 -18.55 25.38 -16.98
C THR A 3 -17.59 25.85 -15.87
N PRO A 4 -17.41 27.17 -15.58
CA PRO A 4 -16.46 27.60 -14.55
C PRO A 4 -16.89 27.25 -13.12
N SER A 5 -18.20 27.23 -12.84
CA SER A 5 -18.73 26.93 -11.50
C SER A 5 -18.62 25.45 -11.15
N ILE A 6 -18.86 24.56 -12.12
CA ILE A 6 -18.72 23.10 -11.94
C ILE A 6 -17.25 22.72 -11.71
N LEU A 7 -16.33 23.34 -12.47
CA LEU A 7 -14.89 23.12 -12.29
C LEU A 7 -14.40 23.61 -10.92
N LYS A 8 -14.90 24.75 -10.43
CA LYS A 8 -14.61 25.26 -9.09
C LYS A 8 -15.17 24.33 -8.00
N LEU A 9 -16.41 23.86 -8.15
CA LEU A 9 -17.03 22.94 -7.20
C LEU A 9 -16.26 21.61 -7.14
N ALA A 10 -15.88 21.05 -8.28
CA ALA A 10 -15.07 19.86 -8.36
C ALA A 10 -13.66 20.03 -7.72
N ALA A 11 -13.07 21.22 -7.89
CA ALA A 11 -11.79 21.55 -7.22
C ALA A 11 -11.97 21.68 -5.70
N MET A 12 -13.03 22.33 -5.24
CA MET A 12 -13.34 22.46 -3.80
C MET A 12 -13.61 21.07 -3.17
N TYR A 13 -14.38 20.22 -3.85
CA TYR A 13 -14.61 18.86 -3.39
C TYR A 13 -13.30 18.06 -3.26
N ARG A 14 -12.46 18.09 -4.30
CA ARG A 14 -11.13 17.42 -4.25
C ARG A 14 -10.26 17.94 -3.11
N ASN A 15 -10.22 19.27 -2.91
CA ASN A 15 -9.42 19.87 -1.85
C ASN A 15 -9.98 19.49 -0.46
N GLY A 16 -11.31 19.45 -0.29
CA GLY A 16 -11.95 19.02 0.95
C GLY A 16 -11.64 17.56 1.28
N THR A 17 -11.77 16.67 0.30
CA THR A 17 -11.42 15.24 0.46
C THR A 17 -9.94 15.06 0.80
N SER A 18 -9.08 15.85 0.17
CA SER A 18 -7.63 15.83 0.44
C SER A 18 -7.31 16.29 1.86
N LEU A 19 -7.95 17.36 2.33
CA LEU A 19 -7.77 17.85 3.70
C LEU A 19 -8.26 16.83 4.73
N GLN A 20 -9.40 16.20 4.49
CA GLN A 20 -9.91 15.12 5.34
C GLN A 20 -8.91 13.95 5.41
N THR A 21 -8.39 13.51 4.27
CA THR A 21 -7.36 12.46 4.20
C THR A 21 -6.10 12.85 5.01
N LEU A 22 -5.69 14.12 4.95
CA LEU A 22 -4.56 14.64 5.73
C LEU A 22 -4.80 14.54 7.23
N VAL A 23 -5.97 14.97 7.69
CA VAL A 23 -6.35 14.93 9.10
C VAL A 23 -6.42 13.48 9.60
N ASP A 24 -7.06 12.60 8.84
CA ASP A 24 -7.16 11.17 9.17
C ASP A 24 -5.79 10.52 9.26
N HIS A 25 -4.88 10.86 8.36
CA HIS A 25 -3.50 10.40 8.38
C HIS A 25 -2.73 10.92 9.61
N LEU A 26 -2.87 12.19 9.97
CA LEU A 26 -2.22 12.76 11.15
C LEU A 26 -2.70 12.06 12.43
N LEU A 27 -4.03 11.90 12.56
CA LEU A 27 -4.63 11.17 13.69
C LEU A 27 -4.17 9.71 13.74
N TYR A 28 -3.98 9.08 12.58
CA TYR A 28 -3.46 7.71 12.50
C TYR A 28 -2.02 7.63 13.01
N VAL A 29 -1.14 8.56 12.61
CA VAL A 29 0.25 8.62 13.09
C VAL A 29 0.29 8.80 14.61
N GLN A 30 -0.52 9.71 15.17
CA GLN A 30 -0.61 9.92 16.61
C GLN A 30 -1.07 8.66 17.35
N LYS A 31 -2.04 7.89 16.78
CA LYS A 31 -2.48 6.61 17.36
C LYS A 31 -1.39 5.54 17.31
N ILE A 32 -0.56 5.53 16.26
CA ILE A 32 0.61 4.65 16.17
C ILE A 32 1.58 4.96 17.31
N GLU A 33 1.98 6.23 17.44
CA GLU A 33 2.96 6.68 18.44
C GLU A 33 2.48 6.44 19.87
N ALA A 34 1.18 6.55 20.10
CA ALA A 34 0.56 6.28 21.39
C ALA A 34 0.33 4.77 21.67
N GLY A 35 0.67 3.87 20.73
CA GLY A 35 0.42 2.42 20.87
C GLY A 35 -1.07 2.05 20.96
N MET A 36 -1.96 2.94 20.53
CA MET A 36 -3.41 2.76 20.70
C MET A 36 -4.07 1.97 19.56
N ILE A 37 -3.31 1.54 18.53
CA ILE A 37 -3.90 0.81 17.41
C ILE A 37 -4.12 -0.65 17.82
N LYS A 38 -5.38 -1.03 17.90
CA LYS A 38 -5.79 -2.43 18.12
C LYS A 38 -6.08 -3.10 16.79
N LEU A 39 -5.64 -4.35 16.62
CA LEU A 39 -5.99 -5.19 15.49
C LEU A 39 -7.35 -5.87 15.72
N ARG A 40 -8.13 -5.96 14.64
CA ARG A 40 -9.34 -6.79 14.56
C ARG A 40 -9.05 -8.01 13.71
N ILE A 41 -8.38 -9.00 14.32
CA ILE A 41 -7.92 -10.19 13.61
C ILE A 41 -9.09 -11.12 13.32
N SER A 42 -9.19 -11.56 12.08
CA SER A 42 -10.11 -12.59 11.61
C SER A 42 -9.42 -13.55 10.64
N LYS A 43 -9.95 -14.76 10.52
CA LYS A 43 -9.45 -15.75 9.56
C LYS A 43 -10.07 -15.48 8.20
N VAL A 44 -9.28 -15.14 7.20
CA VAL A 44 -9.72 -14.66 5.89
C VAL A 44 -8.95 -15.35 4.78
N ASP A 45 -9.65 -15.66 3.68
CA ASP A 45 -9.00 -16.08 2.44
C ASP A 45 -8.37 -14.85 1.76
N ILE A 46 -7.04 -14.76 1.82
CA ILE A 46 -6.29 -13.65 1.25
C ILE A 46 -6.38 -13.62 -0.29
N VAL A 47 -6.63 -14.76 -0.95
CA VAL A 47 -6.78 -14.82 -2.42
C VAL A 47 -8.04 -14.07 -2.84
N VAL A 48 -9.16 -14.32 -2.15
CA VAL A 48 -10.43 -13.61 -2.38
C VAL A 48 -10.28 -12.12 -2.07
N LEU A 49 -9.64 -11.79 -0.95
CA LEU A 49 -9.41 -10.40 -0.56
C LEU A 49 -8.53 -9.66 -1.58
N ALA A 50 -7.44 -10.28 -2.03
CA ALA A 50 -6.54 -9.70 -3.03
C ALA A 50 -7.28 -9.37 -4.32
N LYS A 51 -8.14 -10.29 -4.81
CA LYS A 51 -8.97 -10.06 -5.98
C LYS A 51 -9.87 -8.83 -5.80
N GLN A 52 -10.60 -8.74 -4.68
CA GLN A 52 -11.47 -7.59 -4.39
C GLN A 52 -10.69 -6.25 -4.35
N ILE A 53 -9.42 -6.29 -3.94
CA ILE A 53 -8.58 -5.10 -3.90
C ILE A 53 -8.04 -4.75 -5.29
N THR A 54 -7.67 -5.74 -6.11
CA THR A 54 -7.04 -5.52 -7.42
C THR A 54 -8.05 -5.23 -8.53
N ASP A 55 -9.29 -5.75 -8.45
CA ASP A 55 -10.32 -5.58 -9.48
C ASP A 55 -10.54 -4.09 -9.89
N PRO A 56 -10.66 -3.10 -8.97
CA PRO A 56 -10.85 -1.70 -9.37
C PRO A 56 -9.64 -1.09 -10.11
N PHE A 57 -8.44 -1.67 -9.97
CA PHE A 57 -7.25 -1.16 -10.63
C PHE A 57 -7.16 -1.55 -12.10
N HIS A 58 -7.96 -2.50 -12.60
CA HIS A 58 -8.02 -2.82 -14.02
C HIS A 58 -8.60 -1.66 -14.83
N GLU A 59 -9.70 -1.05 -14.37
CA GLU A 59 -10.30 0.13 -15.02
C GLU A 59 -9.34 1.34 -14.99
N LEU A 60 -8.66 1.53 -13.85
CA LEU A 60 -7.64 2.57 -13.74
C LEU A 60 -6.47 2.34 -14.72
N ALA A 61 -6.04 1.08 -14.87
CA ALA A 61 -4.98 0.71 -15.80
C ALA A 61 -5.33 1.05 -17.25
N GLU A 62 -6.55 0.75 -17.68
CA GLU A 62 -7.05 1.11 -19.01
C GLU A 62 -7.07 2.63 -19.19
N THR A 63 -7.57 3.37 -18.19
CA THR A 63 -7.66 4.83 -18.22
C THR A 63 -6.29 5.51 -18.31
N GLU A 64 -5.32 5.02 -17.54
CA GLU A 64 -3.96 5.58 -17.47
C GLU A 64 -3.01 4.99 -18.53
N GLY A 65 -3.47 4.03 -19.32
CA GLY A 65 -2.67 3.35 -20.35
C GLY A 65 -1.52 2.53 -19.77
N ILE A 66 -1.71 1.91 -18.59
CA ILE A 66 -0.71 1.12 -17.87
C ILE A 66 -1.01 -0.36 -18.08
N ASN A 67 0.01 -1.18 -18.30
CA ASN A 67 -0.14 -2.63 -18.38
C ASN A 67 -0.18 -3.21 -16.95
N PHE A 68 -1.36 -3.56 -16.46
CA PHE A 68 -1.55 -4.15 -15.14
C PHE A 68 -1.75 -5.65 -15.22
N THR A 69 -0.94 -6.39 -14.45
CA THR A 69 -1.00 -7.86 -14.38
C THR A 69 -1.19 -8.32 -12.94
N VAL A 70 -2.11 -9.26 -12.74
CA VAL A 70 -2.36 -9.90 -11.43
C VAL A 70 -2.03 -11.38 -11.54
N GLU A 71 -1.02 -11.81 -10.78
CA GLU A 71 -0.61 -13.21 -10.62
C GLU A 71 -0.95 -13.64 -9.18
N SER A 72 -1.92 -14.53 -9.03
CA SER A 72 -2.39 -14.98 -7.71
C SER A 72 -2.30 -16.49 -7.59
N LEU A 73 -2.45 -16.99 -6.36
CA LEU A 73 -2.58 -18.41 -6.10
C LEU A 73 -3.90 -18.93 -6.68
N ASN A 74 -3.87 -20.18 -7.16
CA ASN A 74 -5.08 -20.88 -7.64
C ASN A 74 -5.87 -21.53 -6.52
N GLU A 75 -5.26 -21.67 -5.32
CA GLU A 75 -5.88 -22.31 -4.15
C GLU A 75 -6.11 -21.29 -3.04
N PRO A 76 -7.16 -21.45 -2.21
CA PRO A 76 -7.42 -20.60 -1.06
C PRO A 76 -6.23 -20.59 -0.09
N LEU A 77 -5.88 -19.43 0.41
CA LEU A 77 -4.87 -19.25 1.46
C LEU A 77 -5.47 -18.50 2.65
N LEU A 78 -5.70 -19.23 3.75
CA LEU A 78 -6.33 -18.67 4.94
C LEU A 78 -5.29 -18.03 5.86
N LEU A 79 -5.40 -16.72 6.08
CA LEU A 79 -4.55 -15.95 6.99
C LEU A 79 -5.38 -15.37 8.15
N TRP A 80 -4.72 -15.18 9.28
CA TRP A 80 -5.25 -14.42 10.40
C TRP A 80 -4.79 -12.97 10.28
N ILE A 81 -5.69 -12.09 9.85
CA ILE A 81 -5.35 -10.69 9.53
C ILE A 81 -6.46 -9.72 9.95
N ASP A 82 -6.08 -8.47 10.12
CA ASP A 82 -7.00 -7.34 10.12
C ASP A 82 -7.26 -6.93 8.66
N VAL A 83 -8.47 -7.24 8.16
CA VAL A 83 -8.86 -7.04 6.76
C VAL A 83 -8.73 -5.59 6.33
N GLU A 84 -9.17 -4.64 7.17
CA GLU A 84 -9.13 -3.21 6.83
C GLU A 84 -7.70 -2.71 6.69
N LYS A 85 -6.82 -3.10 7.62
CA LYS A 85 -5.41 -2.65 7.63
C LYS A 85 -4.61 -3.27 6.49
N ILE A 86 -4.73 -4.58 6.26
CA ILE A 86 -4.05 -5.26 5.14
C ILE A 86 -4.56 -4.71 3.80
N SER A 87 -5.88 -4.53 3.64
CA SER A 87 -6.44 -3.90 2.44
C SER A 87 -5.93 -2.48 2.22
N SER A 88 -5.81 -1.69 3.29
CA SER A 88 -5.25 -0.35 3.22
C SER A 88 -3.78 -0.36 2.79
N ALA A 89 -2.98 -1.27 3.34
CA ALA A 89 -1.57 -1.41 2.98
C ALA A 89 -1.39 -1.77 1.49
N ILE A 90 -2.13 -2.77 1.00
CA ILE A 90 -2.07 -3.18 -0.41
C ILE A 90 -2.53 -2.05 -1.33
N ARG A 91 -3.65 -1.36 -1.02
CA ARG A 91 -4.13 -0.21 -1.79
C ARG A 91 -3.13 0.94 -1.83
N ASN A 92 -2.43 1.23 -0.71
CA ASN A 92 -1.39 2.25 -0.69
C ASN A 92 -0.23 1.92 -1.64
N LEU A 93 0.22 0.67 -1.67
CA LEU A 93 1.29 0.24 -2.58
C LEU A 93 0.84 0.27 -4.04
N LEU A 94 -0.35 -0.26 -4.37
CA LEU A 94 -0.90 -0.21 -5.72
C LEU A 94 -1.09 1.22 -6.20
N SER A 95 -1.71 2.08 -5.38
CA SER A 95 -1.89 3.50 -5.70
C SER A 95 -0.57 4.21 -5.96
N ASN A 96 0.50 3.89 -5.20
CA ASN A 96 1.83 4.41 -5.47
C ASN A 96 2.39 3.88 -6.79
N ALA A 97 2.29 2.58 -7.07
CA ALA A 97 2.75 1.97 -8.31
C ALA A 97 2.11 2.66 -9.53
N PHE A 98 0.78 2.80 -9.55
CA PHE A 98 0.07 3.48 -10.63
C PHE A 98 0.46 4.96 -10.76
N LYS A 99 0.56 5.67 -9.65
CA LYS A 99 0.90 7.10 -9.62
C LYS A 99 2.29 7.42 -10.19
N TYR A 100 3.25 6.52 -10.02
CA TYR A 100 4.63 6.75 -10.41
C TYR A 100 5.02 6.03 -11.70
N THR A 101 4.12 5.25 -12.29
CA THR A 101 4.29 4.61 -13.59
C THR A 101 3.70 5.49 -14.68
N SER A 102 4.47 5.73 -15.74
CA SER A 102 4.01 6.49 -16.92
C SER A 102 3.15 5.61 -17.82
N PRO A 103 2.33 6.20 -18.72
CA PRO A 103 1.62 5.45 -19.76
C PRO A 103 2.56 4.50 -20.53
N ASN A 104 2.06 3.35 -20.93
CA ASN A 104 2.78 2.20 -21.48
C ASN A 104 3.76 1.52 -20.51
N GLY A 105 3.84 1.97 -19.25
CA GLY A 105 4.57 1.26 -18.20
C GLY A 105 3.82 0.02 -17.72
N LYS A 106 4.44 -0.68 -16.77
CA LYS A 106 3.91 -1.94 -16.24
C LYS A 106 3.78 -1.87 -14.71
N VAL A 107 2.66 -2.40 -14.21
CA VAL A 107 2.44 -2.68 -12.79
C VAL A 107 2.07 -4.15 -12.64
N ILE A 108 2.72 -4.85 -11.72
CA ILE A 108 2.48 -6.28 -11.46
C ILE A 108 2.11 -6.43 -9.99
N PHE A 109 0.98 -7.07 -9.74
CA PHE A 109 0.64 -7.64 -8.45
C PHE A 109 0.86 -9.14 -8.49
N LYS A 110 1.68 -9.67 -7.57
CA LYS A 110 1.96 -11.11 -7.51
C LYS A 110 1.81 -11.62 -6.09
N MET A 111 1.18 -12.77 -5.93
CA MET A 111 1.00 -13.42 -4.64
C MET A 111 1.48 -14.87 -4.69
N ASN A 112 2.33 -15.24 -3.73
CA ASN A 112 2.88 -16.58 -3.59
C ASN A 112 2.81 -17.04 -2.13
N ARG A 113 2.87 -18.35 -1.93
CA ARG A 113 3.19 -18.95 -0.66
C ARG A 113 4.67 -19.30 -0.66
N ILE A 114 5.39 -18.92 0.38
CA ILE A 114 6.83 -19.20 0.52
C ILE A 114 7.13 -19.73 1.90
N GLU A 115 8.27 -20.43 2.02
CA GLU A 115 8.78 -20.93 3.30
C GLU A 115 10.14 -20.30 3.57
N ILE A 116 10.35 -19.80 4.78
CA ILE A 116 11.62 -19.23 5.25
C ILE A 116 11.90 -19.81 6.62
N ASP A 117 13.03 -20.47 6.80
CA ASP A 117 13.46 -21.06 8.08
C ASP A 117 12.40 -21.97 8.72
N GLY A 118 11.64 -22.73 7.90
CA GLY A 118 10.58 -23.63 8.37
C GLY A 118 9.26 -22.95 8.74
N TYR A 119 9.13 -21.64 8.50
CA TYR A 119 7.89 -20.88 8.68
C TYR A 119 7.28 -20.51 7.33
N SER A 120 5.96 -20.72 7.23
CA SER A 120 5.21 -20.39 6.01
C SER A 120 4.72 -18.94 6.03
N PHE A 121 4.84 -18.27 4.89
CA PHE A 121 4.41 -16.89 4.68
C PHE A 121 3.60 -16.74 3.40
N CYS A 122 2.62 -15.85 3.42
CA CYS A 122 2.07 -15.27 2.21
C CYS A 122 2.98 -14.11 1.79
N SER A 123 3.51 -14.17 0.58
CA SER A 123 4.31 -13.12 -0.05
C SER A 123 3.44 -12.38 -1.05
N ILE A 124 3.24 -11.06 -0.85
CA ILE A 124 2.57 -10.16 -1.79
C ILE A 124 3.61 -9.21 -2.36
N ILE A 125 3.79 -9.25 -3.68
CA ILE A 125 4.78 -8.46 -4.41
C ILE A 125 4.04 -7.48 -5.30
N ILE A 126 4.38 -6.19 -5.21
CA ILE A 126 3.86 -5.14 -6.06
C ILE A 126 5.05 -4.47 -6.73
N SER A 127 5.17 -4.66 -8.04
CA SER A 127 6.26 -4.12 -8.86
C SER A 127 5.73 -3.09 -9.85
N ASP A 128 6.50 -2.04 -10.06
CA ASP A 128 6.24 -1.01 -11.07
C ASP A 128 7.50 -0.72 -11.91
N THR A 129 7.29 -0.22 -13.12
CA THR A 129 8.34 0.29 -14.00
C THR A 129 8.40 1.81 -13.99
N GLY A 130 8.07 2.42 -12.86
CA GLY A 130 8.04 3.87 -12.68
C GLY A 130 9.41 4.48 -12.51
N LYS A 131 9.42 5.71 -11.98
CA LYS A 131 10.68 6.49 -11.80
C LYS A 131 11.68 5.88 -10.82
N GLY A 132 11.28 4.90 -10.01
CA GLY A 132 12.11 4.35 -8.94
C GLY A 132 12.35 5.34 -7.80
N ILE A 133 13.15 4.91 -6.82
CA ILE A 133 13.45 5.65 -5.59
C ILE A 133 14.97 5.83 -5.48
N PRO A 134 15.46 7.08 -5.30
CA PRO A 134 16.86 7.36 -5.06
C PRO A 134 17.39 6.59 -3.85
N GLU A 135 18.65 6.18 -3.91
CA GLU A 135 19.27 5.35 -2.87
C GLU A 135 19.25 6.03 -1.49
N GLU A 136 19.47 7.32 -1.47
CA GLU A 136 19.53 8.14 -0.25
C GLU A 136 18.17 8.16 0.50
N LEU A 137 17.08 7.95 -0.23
CA LEU A 137 15.74 7.95 0.33
C LEU A 137 15.25 6.54 0.77
N ARG A 138 15.84 5.45 0.24
CA ARG A 138 15.32 4.08 0.47
C ARG A 138 15.24 3.70 1.94
N GLY A 139 16.23 4.09 2.74
CA GLY A 139 16.24 3.83 4.19
C GLY A 139 15.18 4.59 4.97
N ARG A 140 14.64 5.67 4.40
CA ARG A 140 13.76 6.61 5.09
C ARG A 140 12.33 6.67 4.56
N ILE A 141 12.02 5.99 3.44
CA ILE A 141 10.71 6.07 2.78
C ILE A 141 9.54 5.61 3.65
N PHE A 142 9.81 4.84 4.70
CA PHE A 142 8.81 4.40 5.67
C PHE A 142 8.64 5.37 6.85
N GLU A 143 9.42 6.45 6.91
CA GLU A 143 9.21 7.54 7.86
C GLU A 143 8.03 8.42 7.41
N SER A 144 7.43 9.15 8.35
CA SER A 144 6.32 10.06 8.03
C SER A 144 6.83 11.30 7.27
N PHE A 145 6.03 11.80 6.34
CA PHE A 145 6.26 13.06 5.63
C PHE A 145 7.45 13.09 4.67
N ILE A 146 8.01 11.95 4.29
CA ILE A 146 9.03 11.90 3.24
C ILE A 146 8.33 11.92 1.88
N THR A 147 8.50 13.02 1.18
CA THR A 147 8.08 13.19 -0.23
C THR A 147 9.32 13.54 -1.05
N GLY A 148 9.40 13.04 -2.30
CA GLY A 148 10.50 13.42 -3.20
C GLY A 148 10.56 14.95 -3.42
N GLU A 149 11.75 15.48 -3.66
CA GLU A 149 11.99 16.92 -3.88
C GLU A 149 11.01 17.54 -4.90
N ASN A 150 10.57 18.77 -4.63
CA ASN A 150 9.67 19.60 -5.44
C ASN A 150 8.16 19.25 -5.39
N THR A 151 7.67 18.60 -4.35
CA THR A 151 6.24 18.47 -4.20
C THR A 151 5.70 19.61 -3.33
N PRO A 152 4.86 20.53 -3.84
CA PRO A 152 4.25 21.58 -3.02
C PRO A 152 3.54 20.97 -1.82
N LEU A 153 3.63 21.60 -0.64
CA LEU A 153 2.97 21.20 0.62
C LEU A 153 1.46 20.94 0.47
N PHE A 154 0.85 21.43 -0.60
CA PHE A 154 -0.57 21.29 -0.94
C PHE A 154 -0.88 20.23 -2.02
N SER A 155 0.12 19.46 -2.51
CA SER A 155 -0.19 18.29 -3.32
C SER A 155 -0.68 17.18 -2.39
N ASN A 156 -1.70 16.41 -2.80
CA ASN A 156 -2.33 15.28 -2.06
C ASN A 156 -1.36 14.13 -1.66
N LYS A 157 -0.10 14.45 -1.31
CA LYS A 157 1.02 13.53 -1.20
C LYS A 157 1.69 13.66 0.16
N VAL A 158 1.01 13.24 1.22
CA VAL A 158 1.45 13.47 2.61
C VAL A 158 2.63 12.58 3.03
N GLY A 159 3.10 11.66 2.18
CA GLY A 159 4.21 10.77 2.54
C GLY A 159 3.92 9.81 3.71
N ILE A 160 2.65 9.55 4.00
CA ILE A 160 2.23 8.70 5.14
C ILE A 160 1.86 7.28 4.68
N GLY A 161 1.52 7.09 3.39
CA GLY A 161 1.05 5.80 2.89
C GLY A 161 2.03 4.64 3.16
N LEU A 162 3.32 4.85 2.98
CA LEU A 162 4.34 3.83 3.25
C LEU A 162 4.54 3.60 4.77
N ARG A 163 4.35 4.62 5.61
CA ARG A 163 4.34 4.47 7.06
C ARG A 163 3.16 3.59 7.52
N ILE A 164 1.98 3.76 6.90
CA ILE A 164 0.82 2.89 7.15
C ILE A 164 1.15 1.44 6.78
N VAL A 165 1.79 1.22 5.62
CA VAL A 165 2.24 -0.12 5.20
C VAL A 165 3.17 -0.73 6.24
N LYS A 166 4.24 -0.02 6.61
CA LYS A 166 5.22 -0.50 7.60
C LYS A 166 4.55 -0.85 8.93
N ASN A 167 3.78 0.07 9.50
CA ASN A 167 3.08 -0.16 10.75
C ASN A 167 2.08 -1.33 10.68
N THR A 168 1.36 -1.46 9.55
CA THR A 168 0.44 -2.59 9.36
C THR A 168 1.20 -3.92 9.38
N MET A 169 2.35 -3.99 8.69
CA MET A 169 3.16 -5.20 8.68
C MET A 169 3.73 -5.51 10.07
N ASP A 170 4.25 -4.50 10.78
CA ASP A 170 4.78 -4.66 12.14
C ASP A 170 3.71 -5.19 13.11
N LEU A 171 2.50 -4.64 13.06
CA LEU A 171 1.37 -5.11 13.87
C LEU A 171 0.95 -6.55 13.55
N HIS A 172 1.15 -7.01 12.30
CA HIS A 172 0.88 -8.38 11.87
C HIS A 172 2.10 -9.30 12.01
N HIS A 173 3.17 -8.84 12.66
CA HIS A 173 4.45 -9.56 12.77
C HIS A 173 5.02 -9.99 11.42
N GLY A 174 4.66 -9.27 10.38
CA GLY A 174 5.16 -9.41 9.02
C GLY A 174 6.29 -8.44 8.71
N THR A 175 6.75 -8.45 7.45
CA THR A 175 7.79 -7.53 6.99
C THR A 175 7.38 -6.87 5.69
N VAL A 176 7.92 -5.67 5.44
CA VAL A 176 7.89 -5.00 4.14
C VAL A 176 9.31 -4.73 3.68
N ASN A 177 9.62 -5.20 2.48
CA ASN A 177 10.91 -4.99 1.83
C ASN A 177 10.74 -4.13 0.58
N LEU A 178 11.78 -3.37 0.24
CA LEU A 178 11.86 -2.57 -0.97
C LEU A 178 13.11 -2.94 -1.75
N ASP A 179 12.93 -3.20 -3.03
CA ASP A 179 13.98 -3.14 -4.05
C ASP A 179 13.60 -2.09 -5.09
N SER A 180 14.49 -1.14 -5.34
CA SER A 180 14.19 -0.04 -6.26
C SER A 180 15.49 0.48 -6.87
N THR A 181 15.40 0.88 -8.14
CA THR A 181 16.48 1.55 -8.85
C THR A 181 15.92 2.77 -9.56
N LEU A 182 16.55 3.91 -9.37
CA LEU A 182 16.15 5.15 -10.03
C LEU A 182 16.09 4.96 -11.54
N GLY A 183 14.97 5.32 -12.16
CA GLY A 183 14.70 5.16 -13.59
C GLY A 183 14.29 3.76 -14.04
N LYS A 184 14.25 2.75 -13.14
CA LYS A 184 13.87 1.37 -13.47
C LYS A 184 12.58 0.89 -12.81
N GLY A 185 12.14 1.59 -11.76
CA GLY A 185 10.95 1.24 -11.00
C GLY A 185 11.23 0.76 -9.58
N SER A 186 10.19 0.24 -8.93
CA SER A 186 10.24 -0.24 -7.56
C SER A 186 9.51 -1.56 -7.40
N THR A 187 9.95 -2.37 -6.45
CA THR A 187 9.31 -3.62 -6.04
C THR A 187 9.16 -3.62 -4.53
N PHE A 188 7.93 -3.63 -4.07
CA PHE A 188 7.59 -3.82 -2.66
C PHE A 188 7.16 -5.25 -2.42
N THR A 189 7.73 -5.88 -1.39
CA THR A 189 7.37 -7.25 -0.97
C THR A 189 6.84 -7.22 0.46
N LEU A 190 5.60 -7.64 0.66
CA LEU A 190 4.99 -7.88 1.96
C LEU A 190 5.09 -9.36 2.29
N LEU A 191 5.59 -9.70 3.47
CA LEU A 191 5.58 -11.07 3.99
C LEU A 191 4.66 -11.12 5.20
N ILE A 192 3.57 -11.86 5.10
CA ILE A 192 2.56 -12.04 6.15
C ILE A 192 2.69 -13.48 6.66
N PRO A 193 2.99 -13.69 7.95
CA PRO A 193 3.13 -15.05 8.49
C PRO A 193 1.80 -15.78 8.48
N GLU A 194 1.84 -17.09 8.13
CA GLU A 194 0.69 -17.97 8.23
C GLU A 194 0.45 -18.40 9.68
N GLY A 195 -0.81 -18.76 9.98
CA GLY A 195 -1.20 -19.16 11.33
C GLY A 195 -1.49 -17.97 12.25
N ASN A 196 -1.73 -18.25 13.52
CA ASN A 196 -2.09 -17.24 14.54
C ASN A 196 -1.18 -17.27 15.79
N ALA A 197 -0.18 -18.14 15.83
CA ALA A 197 0.68 -18.32 17.00
C ALA A 197 1.44 -17.03 17.37
N HIS A 198 1.72 -16.17 16.40
CA HIS A 198 2.38 -14.89 16.60
C HIS A 198 1.49 -13.83 17.27
N PHE A 199 0.14 -13.99 17.26
CA PHE A 199 -0.79 -13.13 18.00
C PHE A 199 -1.06 -13.62 19.43
N CYS A 200 -0.74 -14.89 19.72
CA CYS A 200 -0.99 -15.48 21.05
C CYS A 200 0.14 -15.20 22.07
N ARG A 201 1.29 -14.69 21.60
CA ARG A 201 2.38 -14.25 22.47
C ARG A 201 2.08 -12.79 22.82
N GLY A 202 1.58 -12.55 24.05
CA GLY A 202 1.43 -11.20 24.60
C GLY A 202 2.73 -10.40 24.48
N PRO A 203 2.67 -9.05 24.66
CA PRO A 203 3.87 -8.23 24.58
C PRO A 203 4.91 -8.75 25.59
N VAL A 204 6.13 -8.98 25.09
CA VAL A 204 7.32 -9.28 25.91
C VAL A 204 7.73 -7.99 26.60
#